data_e734b0429a3b3d39db50e5afabedace5
#
_entry.id   e734b0429a3b3d39db50e5afabedace5
#
_cell.length_a   1.000
_cell.length_b   1.000
_cell.length_c   1.000
_cell.angle_alpha   90.00
_cell.angle_beta   90.00
_cell.angle_gamma   90.00
#
_symmetry.space_group_name_H-M   'P 1'
#
loop_
_entity.id
_entity.type
_entity.pdbx_description
1 polymer ?
#
loop_
_entity_poly.entity_id
_entity_poly.type
_entity_poly.pdbx_seq_one_letter_code
_entity_poly.pdbx_strand_id
1 'polypeptide(L)'
;MGLVKKVGVLAGWLLLIISTAVVTAAVKQRSEDGPNRVFAGGPLVAGNLYEGPEPDWSFVNNIDTIELQLLNPEESRRIWAASVDGKLYLWSGYMNSVVGKIWKSWPAQAEKDGRAVVRVAGIRYERQLTRIEKGDGLESLTSLMREKYGSGATPAAIDEGDLWMFVAGPRSSAETNP
;
A
#
# COMPACT_ATOMS: atom_id res chain seq x y z
N MET A 1 41.68 -9.77 26.68
CA MET A 1 40.84 -9.12 25.63
C MET A 1 40.31 -7.82 26.20
N GLY A 2 40.67 -6.67 25.61
CA GLY A 2 40.32 -5.35 26.18
C GLY A 2 38.79 -5.12 26.21
N LEU A 3 38.33 -4.28 27.11
CA LEU A 3 36.92 -3.94 27.33
C LEU A 3 36.19 -3.58 26.03
N VAL A 4 36.84 -2.81 25.15
CA VAL A 4 36.31 -2.39 23.84
C VAL A 4 35.96 -3.60 22.95
N LYS A 5 36.83 -4.64 22.92
CA LYS A 5 36.55 -5.86 22.15
C LYS A 5 35.36 -6.63 22.72
N LYS A 6 35.20 -6.69 24.03
CA LYS A 6 34.05 -7.35 24.69
C LYS A 6 32.74 -6.62 24.39
N VAL A 7 32.76 -5.29 24.48
CA VAL A 7 31.60 -4.43 24.14
C VAL A 7 31.22 -4.57 22.67
N GLY A 8 32.20 -4.58 21.77
CA GLY A 8 31.94 -4.77 20.33
C GLY A 8 31.32 -6.13 20.00
N VAL A 9 31.79 -7.21 20.66
CA VAL A 9 31.21 -8.55 20.49
C VAL A 9 29.78 -8.62 21.02
N LEU A 10 29.51 -8.04 22.21
CA LEU A 10 28.16 -7.98 22.76
C LEU A 10 27.18 -7.20 21.86
N ALA A 11 27.63 -6.04 21.36
CA ALA A 11 26.85 -5.24 20.43
C ALA A 11 26.56 -6.02 19.12
N GLY A 12 27.53 -6.76 18.59
CA GLY A 12 27.36 -7.63 17.43
C GLY A 12 26.31 -8.72 17.65
N TRP A 13 26.37 -9.43 18.79
CA TRP A 13 25.37 -10.42 19.15
C TRP A 13 23.97 -9.82 19.32
N LEU A 14 23.86 -8.65 19.96
CA LEU A 14 22.59 -7.96 20.12
C LEU A 14 21.98 -7.57 18.76
N LEU A 15 22.77 -7.01 17.87
CA LEU A 15 22.32 -6.70 16.49
C LEU A 15 21.87 -7.95 15.75
N LEU A 16 22.60 -9.05 15.84
CA LEU A 16 22.24 -10.31 15.21
C LEU A 16 20.89 -10.83 15.74
N ILE A 17 20.69 -10.83 17.06
CA ILE A 17 19.43 -11.28 17.68
C ILE A 17 18.26 -10.41 17.23
N ILE A 18 18.41 -9.08 17.26
CA ILE A 18 17.37 -8.13 16.82
C ILE A 18 17.05 -8.36 15.34
N SER A 19 18.07 -8.43 14.48
CA SER A 19 17.88 -8.65 13.05
C SER A 19 17.16 -9.97 12.77
N THR A 20 17.55 -11.04 13.44
CA THR A 20 16.90 -12.36 13.31
C THR A 20 15.44 -12.29 13.77
N ALA A 21 15.14 -11.63 14.88
CA ALA A 21 13.78 -11.47 15.36
C ALA A 21 12.90 -10.68 14.38
N VAL A 22 13.43 -9.58 13.83
CA VAL A 22 12.73 -8.75 12.84
C VAL A 22 12.45 -9.54 11.56
N VAL A 23 13.46 -10.24 11.02
CA VAL A 23 13.28 -11.06 9.82
C VAL A 23 12.28 -12.18 10.06
N THR A 24 12.38 -12.88 11.18
CA THR A 24 11.43 -13.95 11.55
C THR A 24 10.00 -13.41 11.64
N ALA A 25 9.80 -12.26 12.30
CA ALA A 25 8.49 -11.62 12.41
C ALA A 25 7.95 -11.20 11.03
N ALA A 26 8.78 -10.64 10.15
CA ALA A 26 8.39 -10.26 8.80
C ALA A 26 8.01 -11.48 7.94
N VAL A 27 8.79 -12.56 8.01
CA VAL A 27 8.50 -13.81 7.26
C VAL A 27 7.21 -14.45 7.76
N LYS A 28 7.01 -14.52 9.09
CA LYS A 28 5.77 -15.05 9.67
C LYS A 28 4.56 -14.23 9.23
N GLN A 29 4.66 -12.89 9.23
CA GLN A 29 3.55 -12.02 8.84
C GLN A 29 3.08 -12.27 7.40
N ARG A 30 3.95 -12.71 6.50
CA ARG A 30 3.58 -13.02 5.10
C ARG A 30 2.62 -14.20 4.95
N SER A 31 2.48 -15.04 5.96
CA SER A 31 1.51 -16.13 6.00
C SER A 31 0.23 -15.81 6.77
N GLU A 32 0.15 -14.63 7.37
CA GLU A 32 -1.04 -14.19 8.12
C GLU A 32 -2.06 -13.49 7.19
N ASP A 33 -3.32 -13.45 7.62
CA ASP A 33 -4.39 -12.75 6.91
C ASP A 33 -4.22 -11.22 7.00
N GLY A 34 -3.62 -10.67 5.97
CA GLY A 34 -3.42 -9.23 5.86
C GLY A 34 -2.19 -8.70 6.60
N PRO A 35 -1.94 -7.40 6.46
CA PRO A 35 -0.77 -6.74 7.03
C PRO A 35 -0.99 -6.40 8.51
N ASN A 36 0.09 -6.37 9.27
CA ASN A 36 0.06 -5.71 10.56
C ASN A 36 0.50 -4.23 10.42
N ARG A 37 0.80 -3.59 11.55
CA ARG A 37 1.19 -2.18 11.57
C ARG A 37 2.57 -1.91 10.94
N VAL A 38 3.45 -2.91 10.92
CA VAL A 38 4.86 -2.78 10.57
C VAL A 38 5.21 -3.54 9.30
N PHE A 39 4.69 -4.77 9.17
CA PHE A 39 5.06 -5.69 8.11
C PHE A 39 3.92 -5.91 7.12
N ALA A 40 4.28 -6.10 5.87
CA ALA A 40 3.41 -6.63 4.85
C ALA A 40 2.89 -8.02 5.25
N GLY A 41 1.65 -8.31 4.87
CA GLY A 41 0.98 -9.58 5.16
C GLY A 41 0.78 -10.46 3.94
N GLY A 42 0.21 -11.62 4.17
CA GLY A 42 -0.26 -12.53 3.15
C GLY A 42 -1.59 -12.09 2.52
N PRO A 43 -2.30 -13.00 1.86
CA PRO A 43 -3.58 -12.73 1.22
C PRO A 43 -4.64 -12.22 2.20
N LEU A 44 -5.54 -11.39 1.71
CA LEU A 44 -6.72 -10.95 2.44
C LEU A 44 -7.84 -11.99 2.27
N VAL A 45 -7.95 -12.91 3.22
CA VAL A 45 -8.92 -14.02 3.15
C VAL A 45 -10.15 -13.78 4.02
N ALA A 46 -10.00 -13.17 5.19
CA ALA A 46 -11.13 -12.87 6.07
C ALA A 46 -11.99 -11.73 5.54
N GLY A 47 -13.27 -11.78 5.89
CA GLY A 47 -14.30 -10.81 5.47
C GLY A 47 -15.06 -11.27 4.23
N ASN A 48 -16.26 -10.71 4.04
CA ASN A 48 -17.11 -11.01 2.90
C ASN A 48 -16.59 -10.35 1.63
N LEU A 49 -16.66 -11.06 0.51
CA LEU A 49 -16.46 -10.44 -0.80
C LEU A 49 -17.70 -9.62 -1.17
N TYR A 50 -17.47 -8.40 -1.60
CA TYR A 50 -18.54 -7.53 -2.09
C TYR A 50 -18.93 -7.89 -3.52
N GLU A 51 -20.18 -8.24 -3.74
CA GLU A 51 -20.74 -8.63 -5.05
C GLU A 51 -21.80 -7.64 -5.56
N GLY A 52 -21.93 -6.47 -4.90
CA GLY A 52 -22.90 -5.44 -5.26
C GLY A 52 -22.43 -4.52 -6.40
N PRO A 53 -23.27 -3.54 -6.76
CA PRO A 53 -22.87 -2.49 -7.71
C PRO A 53 -21.69 -1.68 -7.18
N GLU A 54 -20.99 -0.97 -8.06
CA GLU A 54 -19.86 -0.10 -7.64
C GLU A 54 -20.30 0.85 -6.52
N PRO A 55 -19.68 0.79 -5.35
CA PRO A 55 -20.06 1.65 -4.24
C PRO A 55 -19.59 3.08 -4.45
N ASP A 56 -20.27 4.03 -3.82
CA ASP A 56 -19.72 5.35 -3.60
C ASP A 56 -18.63 5.24 -2.52
N TRP A 57 -17.38 5.50 -2.90
CA TRP A 57 -16.23 5.37 -2.02
C TRP A 57 -16.02 6.54 -1.06
N SER A 58 -16.90 7.54 -1.02
CA SER A 58 -16.75 8.73 -0.16
C SER A 58 -16.56 8.37 1.32
N PHE A 59 -17.07 7.22 1.76
CA PHE A 59 -16.91 6.77 3.15
C PHE A 59 -15.45 6.52 3.56
N VAL A 60 -14.53 6.23 2.62
CA VAL A 60 -13.11 6.02 2.95
C VAL A 60 -12.42 7.29 3.41
N ASN A 61 -13.00 8.46 3.14
CA ASN A 61 -12.43 9.72 3.59
C ASN A 61 -12.42 9.87 5.13
N ASN A 62 -13.24 9.09 5.83
CA ASN A 62 -13.28 9.01 7.29
C ASN A 62 -12.45 7.86 7.86
N ILE A 63 -11.70 7.14 7.02
CA ILE A 63 -10.90 5.96 7.42
C ILE A 63 -9.42 6.29 7.19
N ASP A 64 -8.59 6.17 8.23
CA ASP A 64 -7.16 6.52 8.15
C ASP A 64 -6.38 5.66 7.18
N THR A 65 -6.58 4.35 7.22
CA THR A 65 -5.89 3.38 6.35
C THR A 65 -6.80 2.23 5.98
N ILE A 66 -6.61 1.74 4.77
CA ILE A 66 -7.24 0.51 4.27
C ILE A 66 -6.18 -0.55 4.00
N GLU A 67 -6.60 -1.77 3.69
CA GLU A 67 -5.69 -2.83 3.31
C GLU A 67 -5.75 -3.07 1.81
N LEU A 68 -4.60 -3.15 1.18
CA LEU A 68 -4.42 -3.44 -0.24
C LEU A 68 -3.62 -4.72 -0.40
N GLN A 69 -4.13 -5.69 -1.15
CA GLN A 69 -3.41 -6.85 -1.63
C GLN A 69 -3.22 -6.73 -3.14
N LEU A 70 -1.98 -6.86 -3.62
CA LEU A 70 -1.69 -7.15 -5.02
C LEU A 70 -1.71 -8.67 -5.23
N LEU A 71 -2.11 -9.12 -6.41
CA LEU A 71 -2.24 -10.54 -6.69
C LEU A 71 -0.97 -11.17 -7.28
N ASN A 72 -0.02 -10.36 -7.76
CA ASN A 72 1.21 -10.86 -8.36
C ASN A 72 2.43 -9.96 -8.06
N PRO A 73 3.32 -10.35 -7.13
CA PRO A 73 3.14 -11.42 -6.15
C PRO A 73 2.07 -11.10 -5.12
N GLU A 74 1.50 -12.14 -4.51
CA GLU A 74 0.51 -11.95 -3.44
C GLU A 74 1.17 -11.35 -2.21
N GLU A 75 0.84 -10.10 -1.95
CA GLU A 75 1.33 -9.38 -0.78
C GLU A 75 0.34 -8.27 -0.40
N SER A 76 0.00 -8.19 0.86
CA SER A 76 -0.88 -7.16 1.37
C SER A 76 -0.16 -6.13 2.22
N ARG A 77 -0.71 -4.92 2.25
CA ARG A 77 -0.16 -3.78 3.00
C ARG A 77 -1.26 -2.83 3.46
N ARG A 78 -0.98 -2.08 4.49
CA ARG A 78 -1.79 -0.93 4.85
C ARG A 78 -1.41 0.25 3.95
N ILE A 79 -2.43 0.96 3.47
CA ILE A 79 -2.23 2.07 2.55
C ILE A 79 -3.20 3.21 2.87
N TRP A 80 -2.81 4.40 2.55
CA TRP A 80 -3.66 5.58 2.56
C TRP A 80 -4.61 5.55 1.37
N ALA A 81 -5.82 6.06 1.59
CA ALA A 81 -6.85 6.09 0.57
C ALA A 81 -7.66 7.40 0.66
N ALA A 82 -8.13 7.86 -0.47
CA ALA A 82 -9.06 8.96 -0.56
C ALA A 82 -10.10 8.69 -1.64
N SER A 83 -11.22 9.38 -1.55
CA SER A 83 -12.26 9.35 -2.57
C SER A 83 -12.59 10.75 -3.05
N VAL A 84 -12.65 10.92 -4.35
CA VAL A 84 -13.16 12.10 -5.05
C VAL A 84 -14.14 11.61 -6.10
N ASP A 85 -15.30 12.26 -6.22
CA ASP A 85 -16.38 11.88 -7.16
C ASP A 85 -16.79 10.40 -7.04
N GLY A 86 -16.84 9.89 -5.80
CA GLY A 86 -17.22 8.50 -5.51
C GLY A 86 -16.20 7.45 -5.94
N LYS A 87 -15.04 7.81 -6.49
CA LYS A 87 -13.99 6.89 -6.92
C LYS A 87 -12.93 6.71 -5.85
N LEU A 88 -12.39 5.49 -5.74
CA LEU A 88 -11.31 5.16 -4.80
C LEU A 88 -9.94 5.46 -5.41
N TYR A 89 -9.12 6.20 -4.68
CA TYR A 89 -7.74 6.51 -5.06
C TYR A 89 -6.74 6.04 -4.02
N LEU A 90 -5.64 5.47 -4.49
CA LEU A 90 -4.50 5.00 -3.71
C LEU A 90 -3.23 5.66 -4.25
N TRP A 91 -2.20 5.82 -3.40
CA TRP A 91 -0.97 6.47 -3.88
C TRP A 91 0.28 6.04 -3.13
N SER A 92 1.42 6.36 -3.74
CA SER A 92 2.75 6.23 -3.15
C SER A 92 3.55 7.49 -3.43
N GLY A 93 3.99 8.19 -2.39
CA GLY A 93 4.87 9.35 -2.51
C GLY A 93 6.35 8.99 -2.40
N TYR A 94 7.21 9.98 -2.62
CA TYR A 94 8.68 9.87 -2.53
C TYR A 94 9.27 8.81 -3.47
N MET A 95 8.66 8.63 -4.65
CA MET A 95 9.09 7.61 -5.61
C MET A 95 10.47 7.92 -6.22
N ASN A 96 10.85 9.19 -6.29
CA ASN A 96 12.16 9.63 -6.79
C ASN A 96 13.27 9.52 -5.76
N SER A 97 12.95 9.33 -4.48
CA SER A 97 13.94 9.18 -3.42
C SER A 97 14.65 7.83 -3.48
N VAL A 98 15.91 7.77 -3.02
CA VAL A 98 16.67 6.50 -2.94
C VAL A 98 15.92 5.46 -2.09
N VAL A 99 15.37 5.90 -0.96
CA VAL A 99 14.59 5.05 -0.05
C VAL A 99 13.29 4.59 -0.73
N GLY A 100 12.61 5.47 -1.45
CA GLY A 100 11.40 5.12 -2.22
C GLY A 100 11.66 4.03 -3.27
N LYS A 101 12.74 4.15 -4.01
CA LYS A 101 13.12 3.18 -5.06
C LYS A 101 13.47 1.79 -4.50
N ILE A 102 14.05 1.72 -3.31
CA ILE A 102 14.44 0.45 -2.69
C ILE A 102 13.27 -0.20 -1.93
N TRP A 103 12.46 0.61 -1.22
CA TRP A 103 11.47 0.09 -0.27
C TRP A 103 10.06 -0.03 -0.84
N LYS A 104 9.71 0.78 -1.87
CA LYS A 104 8.36 0.84 -2.42
C LYS A 104 8.24 0.10 -3.75
N SER A 105 8.22 -1.22 -3.70
CA SER A 105 8.08 -2.07 -4.89
C SER A 105 6.64 -2.15 -5.43
N TRP A 106 5.64 -1.94 -4.56
CA TRP A 106 4.24 -2.16 -4.89
C TRP A 106 3.70 -1.27 -6.04
N PRO A 107 4.08 0.02 -6.20
CA PRO A 107 3.56 0.80 -7.31
C PRO A 107 3.99 0.27 -8.67
N ALA A 108 5.26 -0.16 -8.76
CA ALA A 108 5.77 -0.78 -9.98
C ALA A 108 5.16 -2.17 -10.25
N GLN A 109 4.80 -2.90 -9.20
CA GLN A 109 4.04 -4.16 -9.31
C GLN A 109 2.62 -3.88 -9.81
N ALA A 110 1.92 -2.89 -9.22
CA ALA A 110 0.58 -2.49 -9.63
C ALA A 110 0.51 -1.95 -11.07
N GLU A 111 1.58 -1.32 -11.54
CA GLU A 111 1.67 -0.86 -12.94
C GLU A 111 1.81 -2.04 -13.92
N LYS A 112 2.49 -3.12 -13.52
CA LYS A 112 2.63 -4.35 -14.34
C LYS A 112 1.39 -5.22 -14.29
N ASP A 113 0.81 -5.37 -13.10
CA ASP A 113 -0.40 -6.16 -12.85
C ASP A 113 -1.22 -5.42 -11.78
N GLY A 114 -2.22 -4.69 -12.24
CA GLY A 114 -3.06 -3.86 -11.38
C GLY A 114 -4.17 -4.65 -10.67
N ARG A 115 -4.24 -5.97 -10.82
CA ARG A 115 -5.24 -6.79 -10.13
C ARG A 115 -4.97 -6.78 -8.64
N ALA A 116 -6.01 -6.43 -7.88
CA ALA A 116 -5.90 -6.21 -6.45
C ALA A 116 -7.16 -6.65 -5.70
N VAL A 117 -7.01 -6.82 -4.40
CA VAL A 117 -8.11 -6.86 -3.44
C VAL A 117 -7.91 -5.71 -2.46
N VAL A 118 -8.94 -4.94 -2.23
CA VAL A 118 -8.98 -3.91 -1.19
C VAL A 118 -9.89 -4.41 -0.08
N ARG A 119 -9.45 -4.31 1.18
CA ARG A 119 -10.29 -4.61 2.34
C ARG A 119 -10.52 -3.35 3.16
N VAL A 120 -11.79 -2.99 3.33
CA VAL A 120 -12.22 -1.83 4.10
C VAL A 120 -13.30 -2.25 5.07
N ALA A 121 -13.12 -1.96 6.35
CA ALA A 121 -14.06 -2.33 7.41
C ALA A 121 -14.48 -3.81 7.38
N GLY A 122 -13.55 -4.71 7.05
CA GLY A 122 -13.79 -6.15 6.98
C GLY A 122 -14.51 -6.64 5.71
N ILE A 123 -14.80 -5.77 4.75
CA ILE A 123 -15.37 -6.13 3.46
C ILE A 123 -14.27 -6.08 2.40
N ARG A 124 -14.19 -7.13 1.57
CA ARG A 124 -13.22 -7.25 0.47
C ARG A 124 -13.86 -6.83 -0.85
N TYR A 125 -13.09 -6.12 -1.65
CA TYR A 125 -13.50 -5.63 -2.97
C TYR A 125 -12.43 -6.01 -4.00
N GLU A 126 -12.81 -6.68 -5.06
CA GLU A 126 -11.92 -6.95 -6.19
C GLU A 126 -11.76 -5.69 -7.02
N ARG A 127 -10.50 -5.26 -7.21
CA ARG A 127 -10.18 -3.98 -7.85
C ARG A 127 -9.15 -4.16 -8.95
N GLN A 128 -9.21 -3.25 -9.92
CA GLN A 128 -8.18 -3.03 -10.91
C GLN A 128 -7.54 -1.67 -10.64
N LEU A 129 -6.24 -1.67 -10.34
CA LEU A 129 -5.47 -0.45 -10.17
C LEU A 129 -5.00 0.04 -11.53
N THR A 130 -5.32 1.28 -11.84
CA THR A 130 -4.84 1.96 -13.04
C THR A 130 -4.10 3.22 -12.64
N ARG A 131 -2.83 3.35 -13.06
CA ARG A 131 -2.05 4.56 -12.79
C ARG A 131 -2.64 5.75 -13.52
N ILE A 132 -2.72 6.88 -12.83
CA ILE A 132 -3.12 8.15 -13.39
C ILE A 132 -2.00 9.17 -13.23
N GLU A 133 -1.63 9.82 -14.30
CA GLU A 133 -0.58 10.83 -14.34
C GLU A 133 -1.15 12.22 -14.63
N LYS A 134 -2.29 12.26 -15.31
CA LYS A 134 -2.99 13.49 -15.73
C LYS A 134 -4.50 13.29 -15.64
N GLY A 135 -5.22 14.36 -15.46
CA GLY A 135 -6.69 14.33 -15.48
C GLY A 135 -7.30 15.40 -14.62
N ASP A 136 -8.58 15.66 -14.88
CA ASP A 136 -9.39 16.55 -14.07
C ASP A 136 -9.56 15.94 -12.65
N GLY A 137 -9.61 16.79 -11.64
CA GLY A 137 -9.79 16.37 -10.26
C GLY A 137 -8.51 16.07 -9.48
N LEU A 138 -7.32 16.06 -10.09
CA LEU A 138 -6.05 15.87 -9.38
C LEU A 138 -5.79 16.96 -8.34
N GLU A 139 -6.19 18.20 -8.59
CA GLU A 139 -6.08 19.27 -7.61
C GLU A 139 -6.96 19.00 -6.39
N SER A 140 -8.23 18.62 -6.60
CA SER A 140 -9.15 18.28 -5.52
C SER A 140 -8.64 17.09 -4.72
N LEU A 141 -8.11 16.07 -5.39
CA LEU A 141 -7.56 14.87 -4.76
C LEU A 141 -6.31 15.18 -3.93
N THR A 142 -5.35 15.92 -4.49
CA THR A 142 -4.12 16.30 -3.76
C THR A 142 -4.43 17.25 -2.61
N SER A 143 -5.44 18.14 -2.74
CA SER A 143 -5.93 18.98 -1.65
C SER A 143 -6.50 18.14 -0.50
N LEU A 144 -7.35 17.17 -0.81
CA LEU A 144 -7.90 16.25 0.17
C LEU A 144 -6.81 15.41 0.87
N MET A 145 -5.79 14.98 0.13
CA MET A 145 -4.64 14.26 0.70
C MET A 145 -3.84 15.13 1.68
N ARG A 146 -3.65 16.41 1.36
CA ARG A 146 -2.99 17.36 2.28
C ARG A 146 -3.81 17.57 3.54
N GLU A 147 -5.12 17.75 3.39
CA GLU A 147 -6.03 17.95 4.51
C GLU A 147 -6.08 16.72 5.43
N LYS A 148 -6.31 15.54 4.86
CA LYS A 148 -6.52 14.30 5.61
C LYS A 148 -5.24 13.76 6.27
N TYR A 149 -4.08 13.89 5.60
CA TYR A 149 -2.84 13.21 6.02
C TYR A 149 -1.68 14.16 6.30
N GLY A 150 -1.86 15.47 6.14
CA GLY A 150 -0.77 16.42 6.24
C GLY A 150 0.34 16.19 5.22
N SER A 151 0.01 15.59 4.08
CA SER A 151 0.98 15.19 3.05
C SER A 151 1.43 16.39 2.21
N GLY A 152 2.62 16.30 1.61
CA GLY A 152 3.12 17.27 0.62
C GLY A 152 2.58 17.03 -0.80
N ALA A 153 1.42 16.38 -0.96
CA ALA A 153 0.88 16.05 -2.28
C ALA A 153 0.53 17.29 -3.09
N THR A 154 0.99 17.34 -4.33
CA THR A 154 0.65 18.37 -5.31
C THR A 154 0.50 17.75 -6.69
N PRO A 155 -0.24 18.36 -7.62
CA PRO A 155 -0.27 17.90 -9.00
C PRO A 155 1.13 17.90 -9.65
N ALA A 156 1.99 18.85 -9.33
CA ALA A 156 3.38 18.88 -9.80
C ALA A 156 4.18 17.64 -9.37
N ALA A 157 4.00 17.15 -8.15
CA ALA A 157 4.67 15.91 -7.69
C ALA A 157 4.22 14.67 -8.47
N ILE A 158 3.00 14.66 -9.03
CA ILE A 158 2.52 13.61 -9.93
C ILE A 158 3.21 13.74 -11.30
N ASP A 159 3.24 14.93 -11.88
CA ASP A 159 3.91 15.20 -13.17
C ASP A 159 5.42 14.87 -13.10
N GLU A 160 6.08 15.16 -11.99
CA GLU A 160 7.50 14.86 -11.75
C GLU A 160 7.76 13.37 -11.44
N GLY A 161 6.71 12.56 -11.27
CA GLY A 161 6.80 11.15 -10.96
C GLY A 161 7.24 10.84 -9.52
N ASP A 162 7.23 11.83 -8.61
CA ASP A 162 7.51 11.61 -7.19
C ASP A 162 6.30 11.10 -6.41
N LEU A 163 5.10 11.38 -6.92
CA LEU A 163 3.84 10.88 -6.39
C LEU A 163 3.14 10.03 -7.47
N TRP A 164 3.07 8.71 -7.23
CA TRP A 164 2.34 7.81 -8.11
C TRP A 164 0.93 7.60 -7.59
N MET A 165 -0.04 7.93 -8.44
CA MET A 165 -1.45 7.87 -8.14
C MET A 165 -2.13 6.74 -8.91
N PHE A 166 -3.04 6.02 -8.24
CA PHE A 166 -3.82 4.95 -8.85
C PHE A 166 -5.31 5.16 -8.56
N VAL A 167 -6.14 5.01 -9.57
CA VAL A 167 -7.57 4.80 -9.37
C VAL A 167 -7.81 3.29 -9.23
N ALA A 168 -8.61 2.90 -8.22
CA ALA A 168 -8.98 1.53 -7.97
C ALA A 168 -10.40 1.28 -8.49
N GLY A 169 -10.52 0.97 -9.78
CA GLY A 169 -11.80 0.66 -10.43
C GLY A 169 -12.27 -0.77 -10.17
N PRO A 170 -13.52 -1.13 -10.53
CA PRO A 170 -13.99 -2.51 -10.46
C PRO A 170 -13.16 -3.41 -11.38
N ARG A 171 -12.81 -4.62 -10.90
CA ARG A 171 -12.18 -5.62 -11.76
C ARG A 171 -13.23 -6.28 -12.64
N SER A 172 -13.01 -6.27 -13.96
CA SER A 172 -13.88 -6.97 -14.89
C SER A 172 -13.78 -8.49 -14.70
N SER A 173 -14.91 -9.18 -14.66
CA SER A 173 -14.96 -10.65 -14.59
C SER A 173 -14.32 -11.35 -15.80
N ALA A 174 -14.06 -10.63 -16.89
CA ALA A 174 -13.36 -11.15 -18.06
C ALA A 174 -11.85 -11.39 -17.85
N GLU A 175 -11.25 -10.77 -16.82
CA GLU A 175 -9.82 -10.90 -16.50
C GLU A 175 -9.53 -11.99 -15.43
N THR A 176 -10.52 -12.78 -15.05
CA THR A 176 -10.40 -13.80 -13.99
C THR A 176 -9.90 -15.16 -14.53
N ASN A 177 -9.59 -15.29 -15.82
CA ASN A 177 -9.10 -16.53 -16.39
C ASN A 177 -7.57 -16.50 -16.56
N PRO A 178 -6.81 -17.39 -15.86
CA PRO A 178 -5.35 -17.48 -15.95
C PRO A 178 -4.88 -18.01 -17.31
#